data_af387763a6777990f88ad006c660706d
#
_entry.id   af387763a6777990f88ad006c660706d
#
_cell.length_a   1.000
_cell.length_b   1.000
_cell.length_c   1.000
_cell.angle_alpha   90.00
_cell.angle_beta   90.00
_cell.angle_gamma   90.00
#
_symmetry.space_group_name_H-M   'P 1'
#
loop_
_entity.id
_entity.type
_entity.pdbx_description
1 polymer ?
#
loop_
_entity_poly.entity_id
_entity_poly.type
_entity_poly.pdbx_seq_one_letter_code
_entity_poly.pdbx_strand_id
1 'polypeptide(L)'
;LLNMIYFDIRPSEGEIDVLGYNYQKTKKNSIHKLRKKIGVIFQDYKLLKQRTVYENIALPLHINGVGRKKIKYNVEEALELTDLLDYQDKYPDQLSGGEQQRVCIARAIVKNPELILADEPTGNLDPAAAHKILKILEQINKEGTTIIMATHNYKLISDRDYRIIELKAGSLVSSWLINSLF
;
A
#
# COMPACT_ATOMS: atom_id res chain seq x y z
N LEU A 1 2.14 -5.67 -13.46
CA LEU A 1 3.05 -4.55 -13.25
C LEU A 1 3.47 -4.44 -11.78
N LEU A 2 2.54 -4.33 -10.81
CA LEU A 2 2.89 -4.16 -9.38
C LEU A 2 3.83 -5.26 -8.87
N ASN A 3 3.61 -6.52 -9.22
CA ASN A 3 4.47 -7.63 -8.83
C ASN A 3 5.90 -7.53 -9.39
N MET A 4 6.06 -6.92 -10.58
CA MET A 4 7.40 -6.63 -11.13
C MET A 4 8.10 -5.51 -10.35
N ILE A 5 7.37 -4.45 -9.97
CA ILE A 5 7.90 -3.36 -9.13
C ILE A 5 8.32 -3.87 -7.75
N TYR A 6 7.59 -4.86 -7.19
CA TYR A 6 7.92 -5.51 -5.92
C TYR A 6 9.03 -6.57 -6.02
N PHE A 7 9.56 -6.79 -7.23
CA PHE A 7 10.54 -7.82 -7.53
C PHE A 7 10.06 -9.24 -7.17
N ASP A 8 8.78 -9.51 -7.38
CA ASP A 8 8.19 -10.85 -7.22
C ASP A 8 8.21 -11.62 -8.54
N ILE A 9 7.95 -10.92 -9.65
CA ILE A 9 7.98 -11.49 -11.00
C ILE A 9 9.11 -10.82 -11.80
N ARG A 10 9.87 -11.63 -12.52
CA ARG A 10 10.94 -11.17 -13.42
C ARG A 10 10.33 -10.65 -14.73
N PRO A 11 10.79 -9.50 -15.28
CA PRO A 11 10.45 -9.10 -16.63
C PRO A 11 11.04 -10.09 -17.64
N SER A 12 10.31 -10.38 -18.72
CA SER A 12 10.79 -11.23 -19.81
C SER A 12 11.90 -10.51 -20.60
N GLU A 13 11.71 -9.21 -20.80
CA GLU A 13 12.64 -8.33 -21.52
C GLU A 13 12.69 -6.96 -20.85
N GLY A 14 13.71 -6.16 -21.19
CA GLY A 14 13.89 -4.83 -20.64
C GLY A 14 14.49 -4.81 -19.23
N GLU A 15 14.56 -3.61 -18.64
CA GLU A 15 15.12 -3.36 -17.32
C GLU A 15 14.07 -2.72 -16.40
N ILE A 16 14.15 -3.05 -15.11
CA ILE A 16 13.34 -2.42 -14.06
C ILE A 16 14.26 -1.86 -13.00
N ASP A 17 14.09 -0.58 -12.73
CA ASP A 17 14.74 0.14 -11.64
C ASP A 17 13.69 0.67 -10.66
N VAL A 18 13.81 0.33 -9.38
CA VAL A 18 12.88 0.76 -8.33
C VAL A 18 13.68 1.25 -7.12
N LEU A 19 13.51 2.50 -6.73
CA LEU A 19 14.21 3.11 -5.59
C LEU A 19 15.72 2.88 -5.62
N GLY A 20 16.34 2.90 -6.83
CA GLY A 20 17.77 2.68 -7.05
C GLY A 20 18.20 1.20 -7.05
N TYR A 21 17.25 0.28 -7.00
CA TYR A 21 17.50 -1.16 -7.16
C TYR A 21 17.15 -1.59 -8.57
N ASN A 22 18.16 -2.00 -9.35
CA ASN A 22 17.96 -2.59 -10.67
C ASN A 22 17.71 -4.10 -10.51
N TYR A 23 16.62 -4.61 -11.10
CA TYR A 23 16.23 -6.01 -10.95
C TYR A 23 17.31 -6.98 -11.43
N GLN A 24 17.91 -6.70 -12.59
CA GLN A 24 18.90 -7.58 -13.23
C GLN A 24 20.22 -7.64 -12.44
N LYS A 25 20.57 -6.55 -11.75
CA LYS A 25 21.81 -6.40 -10.98
C LYS A 25 21.66 -6.76 -9.50
N THR A 26 20.41 -6.75 -8.98
CA THR A 26 20.16 -7.00 -7.56
C THR A 26 20.18 -8.50 -7.24
N LYS A 27 21.07 -8.91 -6.35
CA LYS A 27 21.15 -10.30 -5.89
C LYS A 27 19.88 -10.68 -5.13
N LYS A 28 19.41 -11.93 -5.28
CA LYS A 28 18.21 -12.45 -4.60
C LYS A 28 18.20 -12.20 -3.08
N ASN A 29 19.36 -12.39 -2.44
CA ASN A 29 19.52 -12.14 -1.00
C ASN A 29 19.51 -10.66 -0.62
N SER A 30 19.46 -9.72 -1.56
CA SER A 30 19.35 -8.27 -1.33
C SER A 30 17.98 -7.69 -1.63
N ILE A 31 17.07 -8.46 -2.25
CA ILE A 31 15.69 -8.03 -2.57
C ILE A 31 14.93 -7.60 -1.30
N HIS A 32 15.20 -8.23 -0.16
CA HIS A 32 14.57 -7.85 1.10
C HIS A 32 14.87 -6.39 1.51
N LYS A 33 16.02 -5.82 1.08
CA LYS A 33 16.36 -4.41 1.36
C LYS A 33 15.43 -3.46 0.60
N LEU A 34 15.12 -3.77 -0.67
CA LEU A 34 14.11 -3.03 -1.44
C LEU A 34 12.73 -3.18 -0.79
N ARG A 35 12.31 -4.42 -0.48
CA ARG A 35 10.98 -4.71 0.10
C ARG A 35 10.75 -4.04 1.46
N LYS A 36 11.80 -3.75 2.23
CA LYS A 36 11.71 -2.94 3.45
C LYS A 36 11.22 -1.52 3.18
N LYS A 37 11.56 -0.96 2.01
CA LYS A 37 11.18 0.39 1.60
C LYS A 37 9.80 0.46 0.92
N ILE A 38 9.17 -0.68 0.63
CA ILE A 38 7.90 -0.76 -0.08
C ILE A 38 6.80 -1.25 0.86
N GLY A 39 5.72 -0.48 1.02
CA GLY A 39 4.46 -0.93 1.59
C GLY A 39 3.61 -1.63 0.52
N VAL A 40 2.88 -2.70 0.87
CA VAL A 40 1.96 -3.36 -0.07
C VAL A 40 0.58 -3.45 0.56
N ILE A 41 -0.42 -3.02 -0.20
CA ILE A 41 -1.84 -3.10 0.13
C ILE A 41 -2.47 -4.06 -0.88
N PHE A 42 -3.00 -5.19 -0.40
CA PHE A 42 -3.62 -6.23 -1.23
C PHE A 42 -5.14 -6.07 -1.28
N GLN A 43 -5.74 -6.48 -2.38
CA GLN A 43 -7.18 -6.50 -2.57
C GLN A 43 -7.91 -7.43 -1.56
N ASP A 44 -7.30 -8.58 -1.21
CA ASP A 44 -7.83 -9.61 -0.33
C ASP A 44 -7.37 -9.46 1.14
N TYR A 45 -6.96 -8.26 1.54
CA TYR A 45 -6.49 -7.84 2.87
C TYR A 45 -5.26 -8.62 3.38
N LYS A 46 -5.19 -9.93 3.22
CA LYS A 46 -4.14 -10.82 3.73
C LYS A 46 -3.80 -10.57 5.21
N LEU A 47 -4.85 -10.37 6.02
CA LEU A 47 -4.70 -10.24 7.46
C LEU A 47 -4.56 -11.61 8.12
N LEU A 48 -3.74 -11.66 9.16
CA LEU A 48 -3.60 -12.85 9.99
C LEU A 48 -4.78 -12.92 10.95
N LYS A 49 -5.73 -13.84 10.70
CA LYS A 49 -7.00 -13.95 11.43
C LYS A 49 -6.84 -14.25 12.93
N GLN A 50 -5.74 -14.95 13.29
CA GLN A 50 -5.43 -15.32 14.68
C GLN A 50 -4.63 -14.23 15.43
N ARG A 51 -4.44 -13.07 14.81
CA ARG A 51 -3.73 -11.93 15.35
C ARG A 51 -4.66 -10.74 15.47
N THR A 52 -4.46 -9.95 16.53
CA THR A 52 -5.20 -8.69 16.69
C THR A 52 -4.80 -7.67 15.62
N VAL A 53 -5.54 -6.57 15.54
CA VAL A 53 -5.21 -5.41 14.69
C VAL A 53 -3.79 -4.92 15.00
N TYR A 54 -3.49 -4.68 16.29
CA TYR A 54 -2.17 -4.27 16.73
C TYR A 54 -1.06 -5.23 16.23
N GLU A 55 -1.24 -6.52 16.43
CA GLU A 55 -0.28 -7.53 16.05
C GLU A 55 -0.09 -7.65 14.51
N ASN A 56 -1.17 -7.48 13.74
CA ASN A 56 -1.10 -7.41 12.27
C ASN A 56 -0.26 -6.22 11.81
N ILE A 57 -0.47 -5.04 12.41
CA ILE A 57 0.27 -3.82 12.08
C ILE A 57 1.73 -3.92 12.54
N ALA A 58 1.99 -4.48 13.72
CA ALA A 58 3.34 -4.63 14.27
C ALA A 58 4.23 -5.64 13.51
N LEU A 59 3.63 -6.58 12.78
CA LEU A 59 4.34 -7.69 12.15
C LEU A 59 5.54 -7.28 11.28
N PRO A 60 5.44 -6.30 10.36
CA PRO A 60 6.57 -5.86 9.54
C PRO A 60 7.74 -5.33 10.37
N LEU A 61 7.46 -4.69 11.50
CA LEU A 61 8.48 -4.15 12.39
C LEU A 61 9.20 -5.27 13.16
N HIS A 62 8.46 -6.29 13.61
CA HIS A 62 9.05 -7.48 14.22
C HIS A 62 10.00 -8.20 13.27
N ILE A 63 9.57 -8.43 12.01
CA ILE A 63 10.39 -9.05 10.96
C ILE A 63 11.67 -8.23 10.70
N ASN A 64 11.59 -6.90 10.82
CA ASN A 64 12.73 -6.01 10.64
C ASN A 64 13.64 -5.89 11.87
N GLY A 65 13.33 -6.56 12.98
CA GLY A 65 14.12 -6.53 14.21
C GLY A 65 14.04 -5.21 14.98
N VAL A 66 12.93 -4.45 14.81
CA VAL A 66 12.72 -3.18 15.52
C VAL A 66 12.46 -3.43 17.01
N GLY A 67 13.05 -2.62 17.88
CA GLY A 67 12.88 -2.75 19.34
C GLY A 67 11.44 -2.41 19.80
N ARG A 68 11.01 -3.04 20.91
CA ARG A 68 9.62 -2.98 21.43
C ARG A 68 9.07 -1.55 21.61
N LYS A 69 9.86 -0.64 22.16
CA LYS A 69 9.43 0.77 22.38
C LYS A 69 9.09 1.47 21.07
N LYS A 70 9.94 1.26 20.04
CA LYS A 70 9.74 1.85 18.72
C LYS A 70 8.58 1.20 17.98
N ILE A 71 8.36 -0.13 18.16
CA ILE A 71 7.19 -0.83 17.61
C ILE A 71 5.92 -0.20 18.17
N LYS A 72 5.82 -0.04 19.51
CA LYS A 72 4.64 0.56 20.13
C LYS A 72 4.34 1.94 19.55
N TYR A 73 5.34 2.81 19.51
CA TYR A 73 5.20 4.17 18.97
C TYR A 73 4.72 4.17 17.52
N ASN A 74 5.40 3.43 16.62
CA ASN A 74 5.04 3.41 15.21
C ASN A 74 3.65 2.79 14.94
N VAL A 75 3.25 1.80 15.75
CA VAL A 75 1.92 1.20 15.62
C VAL A 75 0.83 2.16 16.08
N GLU A 76 1.05 2.89 17.18
CA GLU A 76 0.13 3.92 17.67
C GLU A 76 -0.06 5.02 16.61
N GLU A 77 1.02 5.54 16.00
CA GLU A 77 0.92 6.52 14.90
C GLU A 77 0.14 5.97 13.70
N ALA A 78 0.41 4.71 13.31
CA ALA A 78 -0.31 4.10 12.18
C ALA A 78 -1.79 3.87 12.48
N LEU A 79 -2.15 3.49 13.71
CA LEU A 79 -3.53 3.36 14.17
C LEU A 79 -4.26 4.70 14.17
N GLU A 80 -3.61 5.76 14.63
CA GLU A 80 -4.18 7.11 14.65
C GLU A 80 -4.46 7.60 13.22
N LEU A 81 -3.46 7.53 12.32
CA LEU A 81 -3.60 7.95 10.92
C LEU A 81 -4.73 7.22 10.18
N THR A 82 -5.01 5.97 10.58
CA THR A 82 -6.02 5.14 9.92
C THR A 82 -7.35 5.07 10.69
N ASP A 83 -7.52 5.87 11.76
CA ASP A 83 -8.74 5.89 12.60
C ASP A 83 -9.09 4.49 13.16
N LEU A 84 -8.09 3.84 13.80
CA LEU A 84 -8.19 2.47 14.32
C LEU A 84 -7.76 2.32 15.78
N LEU A 85 -7.54 3.41 16.53
CA LEU A 85 -7.07 3.33 17.93
C LEU A 85 -7.95 2.43 18.81
N ASP A 86 -9.28 2.57 18.69
CA ASP A 86 -10.26 1.80 19.47
C ASP A 86 -10.40 0.33 19.01
N TYR A 87 -9.70 -0.03 17.92
CA TYR A 87 -9.81 -1.36 17.31
C TYR A 87 -8.58 -2.23 17.55
N GLN A 88 -7.56 -1.74 18.24
CA GLN A 88 -6.24 -2.38 18.34
C GLN A 88 -6.28 -3.82 18.86
N ASP A 89 -7.20 -4.12 19.77
CA ASP A 89 -7.35 -5.44 20.40
C ASP A 89 -8.36 -6.36 19.68
N LYS A 90 -9.05 -5.86 18.65
CA LYS A 90 -9.97 -6.65 17.84
C LYS A 90 -9.24 -7.58 16.88
N TYR A 91 -9.93 -8.65 16.50
CA TYR A 91 -9.48 -9.57 15.46
C TYR A 91 -10.09 -9.20 14.11
N PRO A 92 -9.46 -9.59 12.97
CA PRO A 92 -9.95 -9.24 11.63
C PRO A 92 -11.41 -9.62 11.33
N ASP A 93 -11.90 -10.73 11.86
CA ASP A 93 -13.28 -11.20 11.69
C ASP A 93 -14.33 -10.37 12.44
N GLN A 94 -13.89 -9.51 13.36
CA GLN A 94 -14.76 -8.56 14.09
C GLN A 94 -14.86 -7.19 13.38
N LEU A 95 -14.23 -7.05 12.21
CA LEU A 95 -14.11 -5.80 11.47
C LEU A 95 -14.94 -5.82 10.18
N SER A 96 -15.53 -4.69 9.82
CA SER A 96 -16.08 -4.45 8.49
C SER A 96 -14.97 -4.46 7.41
N GLY A 97 -15.33 -4.65 6.13
CA GLY A 97 -14.36 -4.62 5.03
C GLY A 97 -13.55 -3.32 4.96
N GLY A 98 -14.20 -2.17 5.23
CA GLY A 98 -13.51 -0.88 5.27
C GLY A 98 -12.52 -0.77 6.43
N GLU A 99 -12.84 -1.31 7.60
CA GLU A 99 -11.91 -1.37 8.75
C GLU A 99 -10.75 -2.33 8.46
N GLN A 100 -11.01 -3.51 7.89
CA GLN A 100 -9.95 -4.43 7.47
C GLN A 100 -9.00 -3.78 6.48
N GLN A 101 -9.52 -3.01 5.51
CA GLN A 101 -8.68 -2.27 4.56
C GLN A 101 -7.83 -1.20 5.25
N ARG A 102 -8.38 -0.48 6.23
CA ARG A 102 -7.58 0.46 7.03
C ARG A 102 -6.47 -0.23 7.81
N VAL A 103 -6.71 -1.44 8.35
CA VAL A 103 -5.63 -2.24 8.97
C VAL A 103 -4.54 -2.61 7.96
N CYS A 104 -4.92 -2.94 6.71
CA CYS A 104 -3.93 -3.22 5.65
C CYS A 104 -3.08 -1.99 5.33
N ILE A 105 -3.69 -0.81 5.29
CA ILE A 105 -2.97 0.45 5.09
C ILE A 105 -2.03 0.71 6.27
N ALA A 106 -2.53 0.64 7.51
CA ALA A 106 -1.72 0.82 8.71
C ALA A 106 -0.50 -0.12 8.72
N ARG A 107 -0.70 -1.40 8.37
CA ARG A 107 0.38 -2.38 8.24
C ARG A 107 1.38 -2.04 7.14
N ALA A 108 0.93 -1.42 6.06
CA ALA A 108 1.81 -1.02 4.96
C ALA A 108 2.67 0.19 5.33
N ILE A 109 2.11 1.17 6.06
CA ILE A 109 2.81 2.43 6.41
C ILE A 109 3.67 2.34 7.66
N VAL A 110 3.42 1.39 8.57
CA VAL A 110 4.05 1.31 9.91
C VAL A 110 5.58 1.33 9.90
N LYS A 111 6.20 0.98 8.78
CA LYS A 111 7.65 0.97 8.57
C LYS A 111 8.18 2.22 7.83
N ASN A 112 7.35 3.25 7.63
CA ASN A 112 7.64 4.48 6.89
C ASN A 112 8.22 4.17 5.49
N PRO A 113 7.44 3.56 4.58
CA PRO A 113 7.91 3.17 3.27
C PRO A 113 8.14 4.40 2.37
N GLU A 114 9.10 4.29 1.44
CA GLU A 114 9.31 5.29 0.38
C GLU A 114 8.28 5.13 -0.76
N LEU A 115 7.72 3.92 -0.92
CA LEU A 115 6.75 3.57 -1.96
C LEU A 115 5.66 2.66 -1.39
N ILE A 116 4.40 2.94 -1.75
CA ILE A 116 3.27 2.04 -1.51
C ILE A 116 2.75 1.52 -2.85
N LEU A 117 2.58 0.21 -2.93
CA LEU A 117 1.90 -0.48 -4.02
C LEU A 117 0.53 -0.92 -3.54
N ALA A 118 -0.53 -0.37 -4.12
CA ALA A 118 -1.91 -0.68 -3.77
C ALA A 118 -2.61 -1.37 -4.95
N ASP A 119 -3.03 -2.61 -4.73
CA ASP A 119 -3.75 -3.41 -5.72
C ASP A 119 -5.24 -3.42 -5.37
N GLU A 120 -6.06 -2.72 -6.18
CA GLU A 120 -7.51 -2.55 -5.98
C GLU A 120 -7.92 -2.23 -4.53
N PRO A 121 -7.32 -1.21 -3.87
CA PRO A 121 -7.51 -0.98 -2.44
C PRO A 121 -8.94 -0.59 -2.04
N THR A 122 -9.82 -0.36 -3.01
CA THR A 122 -11.22 0.04 -2.82
C THR A 122 -12.21 -0.91 -3.50
N GLY A 123 -11.73 -1.98 -4.14
CA GLY A 123 -12.55 -2.83 -5.02
C GLY A 123 -13.70 -3.55 -4.32
N ASN A 124 -13.58 -3.85 -3.03
CA ASN A 124 -14.59 -4.58 -2.24
C ASN A 124 -15.34 -3.70 -1.25
N LEU A 125 -15.32 -2.36 -1.44
CA LEU A 125 -15.86 -1.40 -0.48
C LEU A 125 -17.07 -0.65 -1.07
N ASP A 126 -17.97 -0.24 -0.18
CA ASP A 126 -19.00 0.73 -0.53
C ASP A 126 -18.38 2.09 -0.87
N PRO A 127 -19.10 2.97 -1.59
CA PRO A 127 -18.56 4.26 -2.02
C PRO A 127 -18.05 5.15 -0.88
N ALA A 128 -18.70 5.13 0.29
CA ALA A 128 -18.32 5.97 1.41
C ALA A 128 -17.01 5.47 2.04
N ALA A 129 -16.88 4.16 2.23
CA ALA A 129 -15.64 3.53 2.69
C ALA A 129 -14.49 3.74 1.68
N ALA A 130 -14.77 3.58 0.38
CA ALA A 130 -13.79 3.80 -0.68
C ALA A 130 -13.22 5.23 -0.66
N HIS A 131 -14.08 6.25 -0.48
CA HIS A 131 -13.63 7.64 -0.34
C HIS A 131 -12.76 7.88 0.91
N LYS A 132 -13.08 7.23 2.04
CA LYS A 132 -12.24 7.31 3.24
C LYS A 132 -10.85 6.73 2.98
N ILE A 133 -10.77 5.56 2.33
CA ILE A 133 -9.50 4.94 1.96
C ILE A 133 -8.66 5.87 1.08
N LEU A 134 -9.26 6.49 0.06
CA LEU A 134 -8.52 7.43 -0.80
C LEU A 134 -7.99 8.63 -0.02
N LYS A 135 -8.80 9.21 0.89
CA LYS A 135 -8.34 10.34 1.72
C LYS A 135 -7.13 9.96 2.58
N ILE A 136 -7.13 8.76 3.15
CA ILE A 136 -5.97 8.27 3.92
C ILE A 136 -4.74 8.14 3.01
N LEU A 137 -4.89 7.55 1.82
CA LEU A 137 -3.79 7.42 0.87
C LEU A 137 -3.27 8.80 0.40
N GLU A 138 -4.17 9.76 0.15
CA GLU A 138 -3.80 11.14 -0.20
C GLU A 138 -3.00 11.82 0.92
N GLN A 139 -3.40 11.62 2.17
CA GLN A 139 -2.66 12.16 3.31
C GLN A 139 -1.25 11.55 3.38
N ILE A 140 -1.12 10.25 3.27
CA ILE A 140 0.17 9.55 3.25
C ILE A 140 1.07 10.06 2.11
N ASN A 141 0.47 10.33 0.93
CA ASN A 141 1.23 10.87 -0.20
C ASN A 141 1.70 12.32 0.05
N LYS A 142 0.85 13.16 0.66
CA LYS A 142 1.24 14.53 1.06
C LYS A 142 2.39 14.55 2.08
N GLU A 143 2.53 13.52 2.89
CA GLU A 143 3.63 13.32 3.84
C GLU A 143 4.92 12.81 3.17
N GLY A 144 4.92 12.63 1.83
CA GLY A 144 6.11 12.33 1.03
C GLY A 144 6.24 10.88 0.55
N THR A 145 5.32 9.98 0.92
CA THR A 145 5.35 8.61 0.40
C THR A 145 4.80 8.55 -1.03
N THR A 146 5.53 7.99 -1.96
CA THR A 146 5.03 7.73 -3.32
C THR A 146 4.00 6.60 -3.30
N ILE A 147 2.87 6.77 -4.03
CA ILE A 147 1.83 5.75 -4.11
C ILE A 147 1.59 5.36 -5.57
N ILE A 148 1.64 4.07 -5.86
CA ILE A 148 1.20 3.48 -7.12
C ILE A 148 -0.01 2.61 -6.83
N MET A 149 -1.17 3.02 -7.35
CA MET A 149 -2.44 2.32 -7.16
C MET A 149 -2.92 1.74 -8.49
N ALA A 150 -3.20 0.44 -8.53
CA ALA A 150 -3.93 -0.19 -9.62
C ALA A 150 -5.43 -0.18 -9.26
N THR A 151 -6.26 0.28 -10.19
CA THR A 151 -7.72 0.24 -10.04
C THR A 151 -8.41 0.24 -11.40
N HIS A 152 -9.56 -0.41 -11.47
CA HIS A 152 -10.48 -0.32 -12.60
C HIS A 152 -11.65 0.65 -12.34
N ASN A 153 -11.73 1.23 -11.15
CA ASN A 153 -12.80 2.17 -10.79
C ASN A 153 -12.43 3.60 -11.16
N TYR A 154 -12.53 3.92 -12.46
CA TYR A 154 -12.22 5.25 -12.97
C TYR A 154 -13.06 6.37 -12.32
N LYS A 155 -14.35 6.13 -12.03
CA LYS A 155 -15.22 7.12 -11.41
C LYS A 155 -14.72 7.61 -10.04
N LEU A 156 -14.00 6.77 -9.32
CA LEU A 156 -13.49 7.09 -8.00
C LEU A 156 -12.30 8.06 -8.04
N ILE A 157 -11.59 8.11 -9.17
CA ILE A 157 -10.35 8.88 -9.35
C ILE A 157 -10.48 10.03 -10.34
N SER A 158 -11.59 10.10 -11.12
CA SER A 158 -11.77 11.06 -12.22
C SER A 158 -11.72 12.52 -11.79
N ASP A 159 -12.15 12.83 -10.56
CA ASP A 159 -12.23 14.21 -10.05
C ASP A 159 -10.98 14.60 -9.22
N ARG A 160 -9.88 13.86 -9.38
CA ARG A 160 -8.69 14.00 -8.55
C ARG A 160 -7.45 14.27 -9.39
N ASP A 161 -6.53 15.04 -8.81
CA ASP A 161 -5.27 15.39 -9.46
C ASP A 161 -4.23 14.25 -9.36
N TYR A 162 -4.45 13.19 -10.13
CA TYR A 162 -3.53 12.07 -10.20
C TYR A 162 -2.88 11.94 -11.56
N ARG A 163 -1.64 11.47 -11.58
CA ARG A 163 -1.04 10.95 -12.80
C ARG A 163 -1.64 9.58 -13.11
N ILE A 164 -2.32 9.45 -14.24
CA ILE A 164 -2.92 8.20 -14.69
C ILE A 164 -2.03 7.56 -15.76
N ILE A 165 -1.85 6.25 -15.65
CA ILE A 165 -1.19 5.39 -16.63
C ILE A 165 -2.19 4.32 -17.03
N GLU A 166 -2.69 4.40 -18.27
CA GLU A 166 -3.66 3.42 -18.78
C GLU A 166 -2.93 2.27 -19.48
N LEU A 167 -3.23 1.05 -19.03
CA LEU A 167 -2.74 -0.18 -19.60
C LEU A 167 -3.90 -0.96 -20.24
N LYS A 168 -3.76 -1.36 -21.51
CA LYS A 168 -4.73 -2.20 -22.21
C LYS A 168 -4.01 -3.37 -22.86
N ALA A 169 -4.47 -4.57 -22.58
CA ALA A 169 -3.85 -5.81 -23.09
C ALA A 169 -2.31 -5.87 -22.87
N GLY A 170 -1.86 -5.38 -21.71
CA GLY A 170 -0.43 -5.36 -21.34
C GLY A 170 0.39 -4.23 -21.95
N SER A 171 -0.19 -3.40 -22.80
CA SER A 171 0.49 -2.27 -23.46
C SER A 171 0.07 -0.94 -22.84
N LEU A 172 1.01 0.00 -22.79
CA LEU A 172 0.75 1.39 -22.42
C LEU A 172 -0.06 2.06 -23.53
N VAL A 173 -1.29 2.52 -23.19
CA VAL A 173 -2.15 3.24 -24.13
C VAL A 173 -1.94 4.73 -24.00
N SER A 174 -1.89 5.23 -22.77
CA SER A 174 -1.82 6.67 -22.50
C SER A 174 -1.28 6.93 -21.09
N SER A 175 -0.71 8.12 -20.92
CA SER A 175 -0.28 8.64 -19.61
C SER A 175 -0.59 10.12 -19.55
N TRP A 176 -1.45 10.57 -18.60
CA TRP A 176 -1.82 11.98 -18.43
C TRP A 176 -2.00 12.38 -16.96
N LEU A 177 -1.91 13.69 -16.71
CA LEU A 177 -2.33 14.32 -15.47
C LEU A 177 -3.78 14.81 -15.65
N ILE A 178 -4.64 14.58 -14.67
CA ILE A 178 -6.07 15.00 -14.76
C ILE A 178 -6.24 16.52 -14.74
N ASN A 179 -5.25 17.30 -14.33
CA ASN A 179 -5.35 18.76 -14.13
C ASN A 179 -5.17 19.63 -15.38
N SER A 180 -5.33 19.16 -16.60
CA SER A 180 -5.17 20.02 -17.80
C SER A 180 -6.46 20.40 -18.51
N LEU A 181 -7.61 20.33 -17.83
CA LEU A 181 -8.88 20.80 -18.40
C LEU A 181 -9.63 21.61 -17.33
N PHE A 182 -9.24 22.89 -17.21
CA PHE A 182 -10.10 24.07 -17.01
C PHE A 182 -9.23 25.28 -16.70
#